data_7d1b43f1cdee81450fb45bfff4a3fa5e
#
_entry.id   7d1b43f1cdee81450fb45bfff4a3fa5e
#
_cell.length_a   1.000
_cell.length_b   1.000
_cell.length_c   1.000
_cell.angle_alpha   90.00
_cell.angle_beta   90.00
_cell.angle_gamma   90.00
#
_symmetry.space_group_name_H-M   'P 1'
#
loop_
_entity.id
_entity.type
_entity.pdbx_description
1 polymer ?
#
loop_
_entity_poly.entity_id
_entity_poly.type
_entity_poly.pdbx_seq_one_letter_code
_entity_poly.pdbx_strand_id
1 'polypeptide(L)'
;MIRQESMNAAKQAYDIEAACITEMKDYMDDTQFSKAVELLASAPKIGAAGSGHSGILCQHFCHLMCCIERPARFISPAEAVHGATGYLQPGDVMVFASRGGKTKELLPIVDICKAKQVKIITITANLDSPLAKAADVVLMQHVNRETDKWNAQGTTSSTALCMIFHSLQAALIEETGYKAEQFALIHPGGAVGERLNKKALDV
;
A
#
# COMPACT_ATOMS: atom_id res chain seq x y z
N MET A 1 -9.89 36.35 -7.88
CA MET A 1 -9.78 35.26 -8.86
C MET A 1 -8.35 34.78 -8.92
N ILE A 2 -8.11 33.47 -9.04
CA ILE A 2 -6.76 32.89 -9.26
C ILE A 2 -6.32 33.13 -10.71
N ARG A 3 -5.02 33.02 -10.97
CA ARG A 3 -4.49 33.12 -12.32
C ARG A 3 -4.95 31.96 -13.21
N GLN A 4 -5.11 32.18 -14.51
CA GLN A 4 -5.53 31.16 -15.46
C GLN A 4 -4.55 29.97 -15.50
N GLU A 5 -3.25 30.25 -15.38
CA GLU A 5 -2.21 29.21 -15.32
C GLU A 5 -2.39 28.26 -14.12
N SER A 6 -2.84 28.80 -12.99
CA SER A 6 -3.11 27.97 -11.80
C SER A 6 -4.28 27.02 -12.02
N MET A 7 -5.34 27.50 -12.69
CA MET A 7 -6.47 26.65 -13.06
C MET A 7 -6.10 25.60 -14.09
N ASN A 8 -5.28 25.96 -15.06
CA ASN A 8 -4.78 25.02 -16.08
C ASN A 8 -3.92 23.93 -15.43
N ALA A 9 -3.01 24.29 -14.52
CA ALA A 9 -2.19 23.33 -13.79
C ALA A 9 -3.04 22.38 -12.95
N ALA A 10 -4.08 22.86 -12.29
CA ALA A 10 -5.01 22.00 -11.54
C ALA A 10 -5.72 20.98 -12.43
N LYS A 11 -6.23 21.40 -13.60
CA LYS A 11 -6.86 20.48 -14.57
C LYS A 11 -5.85 19.45 -15.12
N GLN A 12 -4.66 19.93 -15.46
CA GLN A 12 -3.60 19.04 -15.97
C GLN A 12 -3.19 17.98 -14.96
N ALA A 13 -3.27 18.25 -13.65
CA ALA A 13 -3.00 17.26 -12.62
C ALA A 13 -3.95 16.06 -12.70
N TYR A 14 -5.25 16.28 -12.94
CA TYR A 14 -6.21 15.19 -13.17
C TYR A 14 -5.85 14.36 -14.40
N ASP A 15 -5.51 15.00 -15.50
CA ASP A 15 -5.16 14.30 -16.74
C ASP A 15 -3.91 13.43 -16.57
N ILE A 16 -2.88 13.94 -15.89
CA ILE A 16 -1.63 13.23 -15.61
C ILE A 16 -1.91 11.99 -14.73
N GLU A 17 -2.66 12.14 -13.65
CA GLU A 17 -2.93 11.04 -12.73
C GLU A 17 -3.86 10.00 -13.35
N ALA A 18 -4.90 10.43 -14.09
CA ALA A 18 -5.80 9.52 -14.80
C ALA A 18 -5.05 8.66 -15.85
N ALA A 19 -4.15 9.27 -16.61
CA ALA A 19 -3.31 8.57 -17.57
C ALA A 19 -2.42 7.54 -16.86
N CYS A 20 -1.74 7.94 -15.78
CA CYS A 20 -0.88 7.04 -15.01
C CYS A 20 -1.65 5.82 -14.47
N ILE A 21 -2.83 6.03 -13.86
CA ILE A 21 -3.66 4.95 -13.33
C ILE A 21 -4.10 3.99 -14.44
N THR A 22 -4.45 4.52 -15.62
CA THR A 22 -4.85 3.69 -16.76
C THR A 22 -3.71 2.81 -17.24
N GLU A 23 -2.50 3.37 -17.34
CA GLU A 23 -1.31 2.65 -17.78
C GLU A 23 -0.80 1.62 -16.77
N MET A 24 -1.02 1.84 -15.48
CA MET A 24 -0.51 0.94 -14.42
C MET A 24 -0.91 -0.52 -14.60
N LYS A 25 -2.08 -0.80 -15.19
CA LYS A 25 -2.52 -2.19 -15.46
C LYS A 25 -1.59 -2.93 -16.41
N ASP A 26 -0.96 -2.23 -17.35
CA ASP A 26 -0.05 -2.81 -18.34
C ASP A 26 1.31 -3.20 -17.69
N TYR A 27 1.61 -2.65 -16.51
CA TYR A 27 2.81 -2.95 -15.73
C TYR A 27 2.57 -3.91 -14.57
N MET A 28 1.34 -4.41 -14.40
CA MET A 28 1.02 -5.38 -13.37
C MET A 28 1.49 -6.78 -13.81
N ASP A 29 2.42 -7.36 -13.07
CA ASP A 29 2.82 -8.76 -13.22
C ASP A 29 1.84 -9.63 -12.41
N ASP A 30 0.99 -10.37 -13.12
CA ASP A 30 -0.04 -11.22 -12.52
C ASP A 30 0.56 -12.27 -11.57
N THR A 31 1.75 -12.79 -11.86
CA THR A 31 2.42 -13.78 -11.00
C THR A 31 2.89 -13.16 -9.69
N GLN A 32 3.51 -11.99 -9.76
CA GLN A 32 3.94 -11.26 -8.55
C GLN A 32 2.73 -10.76 -7.74
N PHE A 33 1.69 -10.28 -8.43
CA PHE A 33 0.48 -9.83 -7.75
C PHE A 33 -0.24 -10.98 -7.03
N SER A 34 -0.42 -12.13 -7.69
CA SER A 34 -1.02 -13.33 -7.08
C SER A 34 -0.25 -13.78 -5.85
N LYS A 35 1.08 -13.84 -5.94
CA LYS A 35 1.93 -14.18 -4.78
C LYS A 35 1.79 -13.16 -3.64
N ALA A 36 1.65 -11.87 -3.95
CA ALA A 36 1.42 -10.86 -2.92
C ALA A 36 0.10 -11.11 -2.19
N VAL A 37 -0.97 -11.40 -2.94
CA VAL A 37 -2.29 -11.73 -2.36
C VAL A 37 -2.22 -12.98 -1.50
N GLU A 38 -1.61 -14.07 -1.98
CA GLU A 38 -1.43 -15.32 -1.23
C GLU A 38 -0.68 -15.10 0.10
N LEU A 39 0.42 -14.36 0.05
CA LEU A 39 1.21 -14.02 1.24
C LEU A 39 0.39 -13.20 2.25
N LEU A 40 -0.31 -12.16 1.77
CA LEU A 40 -1.11 -11.30 2.63
C LEU A 40 -2.35 -12.02 3.18
N ALA A 41 -2.96 -12.92 2.41
CA ALA A 41 -4.11 -13.71 2.85
C ALA A 41 -3.74 -14.72 3.94
N SER A 42 -2.54 -15.30 3.88
CA SER A 42 -2.07 -16.32 4.83
C SER A 42 -1.34 -15.74 6.04
N ALA A 43 -0.87 -14.48 5.99
CA ALA A 43 -0.08 -13.88 7.05
C ALA A 43 -0.89 -13.70 8.35
N PRO A 44 -0.39 -14.15 9.52
CA PRO A 44 -1.01 -13.83 10.81
C PRO A 44 -1.05 -12.33 11.09
N LYS A 45 0.01 -11.62 10.73
CA LYS A 45 0.14 -10.17 10.87
C LYS A 45 0.89 -9.57 9.69
N ILE A 46 0.58 -8.33 9.39
CA ILE A 46 1.19 -7.55 8.32
C ILE A 46 1.88 -6.33 8.93
N GLY A 47 3.16 -6.16 8.61
CA GLY A 47 3.87 -4.90 8.83
C GLY A 47 3.92 -4.09 7.55
N ALA A 48 3.92 -2.76 7.65
CA ALA A 48 4.20 -1.90 6.51
C ALA A 48 5.14 -0.76 6.90
N ALA A 49 6.08 -0.40 6.02
CA ALA A 49 6.99 0.72 6.22
C ALA A 49 7.29 1.48 4.93
N GLY A 50 7.48 2.77 5.07
CA GLY A 50 7.88 3.71 4.05
C GLY A 50 8.29 5.03 4.72
N SER A 51 8.93 5.91 3.96
CA SER A 51 9.33 7.25 4.44
C SER A 51 8.57 8.34 3.66
N GLY A 52 8.30 9.49 4.28
CA GLY A 52 7.57 10.60 3.68
C GLY A 52 6.17 10.20 3.18
N HIS A 53 5.81 10.56 1.96
CA HIS A 53 4.53 10.21 1.34
C HIS A 53 4.27 8.70 1.37
N SER A 54 5.26 7.88 1.06
CA SER A 54 5.13 6.41 1.13
C SER A 54 4.81 5.93 2.54
N GLY A 55 5.36 6.56 3.58
CA GLY A 55 5.06 6.23 4.97
C GLY A 55 3.61 6.53 5.35
N ILE A 56 3.10 7.70 4.93
CA ILE A 56 1.69 8.08 5.13
C ILE A 56 0.76 7.07 4.45
N LEU A 57 1.08 6.68 3.22
CA LEU A 57 0.29 5.69 2.50
C LEU A 57 0.42 4.27 3.06
N CYS A 58 1.56 3.89 3.64
CA CYS A 58 1.68 2.65 4.40
C CYS A 58 0.78 2.63 5.65
N GLN A 59 0.60 3.78 6.32
CA GLN A 59 -0.39 3.88 7.40
C GLN A 59 -1.82 3.68 6.88
N HIS A 60 -2.14 4.29 5.74
CA HIS A 60 -3.43 4.07 5.06
C HIS A 60 -3.62 2.60 4.67
N PHE A 61 -2.59 1.95 4.09
CA PHE A 61 -2.63 0.52 3.77
C PHE A 61 -2.93 -0.34 5.01
N CYS A 62 -2.28 -0.08 6.14
CA CYS A 62 -2.58 -0.81 7.37
C CYS A 62 -4.04 -0.63 7.81
N HIS A 63 -4.58 0.57 7.65
CA HIS A 63 -6.01 0.80 7.92
C HIS A 63 -6.90 0.01 6.95
N LEU A 64 -6.60 0.00 5.64
CA LEU A 64 -7.33 -0.80 4.65
C LEU A 64 -7.33 -2.29 5.01
N MET A 65 -6.19 -2.83 5.45
CA MET A 65 -6.08 -4.23 5.87
C MET A 65 -6.92 -4.50 7.13
N CYS A 66 -6.88 -3.63 8.13
CA CYS A 66 -7.73 -3.75 9.31
C CYS A 66 -9.23 -3.71 8.95
N CYS A 67 -9.63 -2.92 7.95
CA CYS A 67 -11.03 -2.88 7.48
C CYS A 67 -11.54 -4.20 6.87
N ILE A 68 -10.65 -5.12 6.55
CA ILE A 68 -10.97 -6.48 6.08
C ILE A 68 -10.46 -7.56 7.06
N GLU A 69 -10.32 -7.21 8.32
CA GLU A 69 -9.89 -8.07 9.43
C GLU A 69 -8.53 -8.78 9.19
N ARG A 70 -7.64 -8.13 8.43
CA ARG A 70 -6.23 -8.52 8.31
C ARG A 70 -5.39 -7.68 9.27
N PRO A 71 -4.89 -8.24 10.39
CA PRO A 71 -4.13 -7.48 11.37
C PRO A 71 -2.90 -6.82 10.76
N ALA A 72 -2.88 -5.50 10.71
CA ALA A 72 -1.80 -4.76 10.08
C ALA A 72 -1.34 -3.58 10.94
N ARG A 73 -0.04 -3.28 10.90
CA ARG A 73 0.57 -2.17 11.64
C ARG A 73 1.64 -1.48 10.81
N PHE A 74 1.57 -0.14 10.77
CA PHE A 74 2.69 0.67 10.29
C PHE A 74 3.87 0.60 11.28
N ILE A 75 5.06 0.31 10.75
CA ILE A 75 6.31 0.29 11.50
C ILE A 75 7.13 1.50 11.03
N SER A 76 7.21 2.52 11.89
CA SER A 76 8.02 3.69 11.61
C SER A 76 9.49 3.28 11.42
N PRO A 77 10.16 3.69 10.32
CA PRO A 77 11.57 3.38 10.12
C PRO A 77 12.46 3.85 11.29
N ALA A 78 12.13 4.97 11.91
CA ALA A 78 12.87 5.48 13.07
C ALA A 78 12.73 4.56 14.29
N GLU A 79 11.53 3.99 14.52
CA GLU A 79 11.27 3.11 15.68
C GLU A 79 11.63 1.64 15.39
N ALA A 80 11.75 1.28 14.14
CA ALA A 80 11.99 -0.10 13.72
C ALA A 80 13.26 -0.70 14.33
N VAL A 81 14.34 0.07 14.31
CA VAL A 81 15.65 -0.33 14.85
C VAL A 81 15.75 -0.16 16.38
N HIS A 82 14.72 0.39 17.01
CA HIS A 82 14.58 0.55 18.45
C HIS A 82 13.54 -0.40 19.07
N GLY A 83 13.29 -1.52 18.42
CA GLY A 83 12.45 -2.61 18.96
C GLY A 83 11.05 -2.74 18.35
N ALA A 84 10.57 -1.77 17.53
CA ALA A 84 9.23 -1.87 16.94
C ALA A 84 9.06 -3.07 16.00
N THR A 85 10.15 -3.57 15.39
CA THR A 85 10.19 -4.81 14.60
C THR A 85 9.96 -6.08 15.43
N GLY A 86 9.94 -6.00 16.75
CA GLY A 86 9.49 -7.07 17.65
C GLY A 86 8.03 -7.51 17.39
N TYR A 87 7.22 -6.65 16.78
CA TYR A 87 5.87 -6.96 16.31
C TYR A 87 5.85 -8.16 15.34
N LEU A 88 6.82 -8.23 14.44
CA LEU A 88 6.90 -9.25 13.41
C LEU A 88 7.45 -10.58 13.97
N GLN A 89 6.86 -11.70 13.52
CA GLN A 89 7.26 -13.05 13.87
C GLN A 89 7.37 -13.92 12.61
N PRO A 90 8.01 -15.09 12.65
CA PRO A 90 8.02 -16.02 11.52
C PRO A 90 6.62 -16.31 10.99
N GLY A 91 6.44 -16.22 9.66
CA GLY A 91 5.15 -16.36 8.99
C GLY A 91 4.39 -15.04 8.76
N ASP A 92 4.81 -13.95 9.41
CA ASP A 92 4.27 -12.61 9.11
C ASP A 92 4.82 -12.09 7.77
N VAL A 93 4.19 -11.03 7.26
CA VAL A 93 4.59 -10.33 6.03
C VAL A 93 4.95 -8.89 6.33
N MET A 94 6.03 -8.41 5.71
CA MET A 94 6.43 -7.01 5.72
C MET A 94 6.32 -6.40 4.34
N VAL A 95 5.57 -5.30 4.21
CA VAL A 95 5.39 -4.52 2.99
C VAL A 95 6.25 -3.26 3.05
N PHE A 96 7.15 -3.11 2.10
CA PHE A 96 7.94 -1.89 1.92
C PHE A 96 7.43 -1.08 0.74
N ALA A 97 7.23 0.22 0.92
CA ALA A 97 6.93 1.15 -0.15
C ALA A 97 8.04 2.18 -0.29
N SER A 98 8.71 2.18 -1.45
CA SER A 98 9.74 3.15 -1.79
C SER A 98 9.87 3.26 -3.31
N ARG A 99 9.47 4.39 -3.90
CA ARG A 99 9.53 4.59 -5.36
C ARG A 99 10.90 4.28 -5.94
N GLY A 100 11.98 4.80 -5.34
CA GLY A 100 13.35 4.55 -5.77
C GLY A 100 13.95 3.22 -5.27
N GLY A 101 13.33 2.58 -4.29
CA GLY A 101 13.78 1.33 -3.68
C GLY A 101 15.12 1.41 -2.95
N LYS A 102 15.62 2.63 -2.64
CA LYS A 102 16.95 2.88 -2.07
C LYS A 102 16.91 3.63 -0.74
N THR A 103 15.74 3.74 -0.12
CA THR A 103 15.54 4.46 1.16
C THR A 103 16.37 3.79 2.25
N LYS A 104 17.40 4.50 2.72
CA LYS A 104 18.41 3.94 3.65
C LYS A 104 17.82 3.48 4.97
N GLU A 105 16.81 4.19 5.45
CA GLU A 105 16.11 3.92 6.71
C GLU A 105 15.31 2.59 6.67
N LEU A 106 15.00 2.07 5.49
CA LEU A 106 14.30 0.80 5.33
C LEU A 106 15.24 -0.41 5.29
N LEU A 107 16.49 -0.25 4.90
CA LEU A 107 17.43 -1.36 4.71
C LEU A 107 17.71 -2.16 5.99
N PRO A 108 17.90 -1.54 7.16
CA PRO A 108 18.07 -2.31 8.40
C PRO A 108 16.84 -3.18 8.75
N ILE A 109 15.63 -2.73 8.36
CA ILE A 109 14.40 -3.49 8.59
C ILE A 109 14.37 -4.75 7.71
N VAL A 110 14.91 -4.67 6.49
CA VAL A 110 15.05 -5.83 5.59
C VAL A 110 15.92 -6.93 6.25
N ASP A 111 17.05 -6.55 6.83
CA ASP A 111 17.94 -7.49 7.50
C ASP A 111 17.27 -8.16 8.69
N ILE A 112 16.51 -7.40 9.47
CA ILE A 112 15.71 -7.93 10.58
C ILE A 112 14.63 -8.91 10.07
N CYS A 113 13.90 -8.56 8.99
CA CYS A 113 12.90 -9.43 8.39
C CYS A 113 13.50 -10.76 7.94
N LYS A 114 14.65 -10.73 7.25
CA LYS A 114 15.35 -11.92 6.83
C LYS A 114 15.79 -12.79 8.00
N ALA A 115 16.38 -12.19 9.02
CA ALA A 115 16.80 -12.90 10.23
C ALA A 115 15.61 -13.57 10.97
N LYS A 116 14.43 -12.96 10.91
CA LYS A 116 13.20 -13.46 11.53
C LYS A 116 12.35 -14.33 10.61
N GLN A 117 12.79 -14.60 9.37
CA GLN A 117 12.04 -15.37 8.38
C GLN A 117 10.65 -14.76 8.06
N VAL A 118 10.57 -13.44 8.11
CA VAL A 118 9.40 -12.65 7.69
C VAL A 118 9.45 -12.47 6.18
N LYS A 119 8.35 -12.72 5.48
CA LYS A 119 8.26 -12.55 4.04
C LYS A 119 8.20 -11.07 3.66
N ILE A 120 8.84 -10.71 2.57
CA ILE A 120 8.99 -9.32 2.14
C ILE A 120 8.28 -9.09 0.81
N ILE A 121 7.37 -8.13 0.80
CA ILE A 121 6.78 -7.54 -0.41
C ILE A 121 7.35 -6.13 -0.56
N THR A 122 7.91 -5.80 -1.72
CA THR A 122 8.40 -4.46 -2.03
C THR A 122 7.57 -3.84 -3.16
N ILE A 123 7.11 -2.61 -2.96
CA ILE A 123 6.45 -1.79 -3.98
C ILE A 123 7.41 -0.68 -4.40
N THR A 124 7.84 -0.70 -5.66
CA THR A 124 8.88 0.21 -6.17
C THR A 124 8.79 0.41 -7.68
N ALA A 125 9.29 1.55 -8.17
CA ALA A 125 9.49 1.80 -9.61
C ALA A 125 10.85 1.29 -10.12
N ASN A 126 11.73 0.81 -9.22
CA ASN A 126 13.09 0.39 -9.57
C ASN A 126 13.35 -1.07 -9.18
N LEU A 127 13.17 -1.97 -10.15
CA LEU A 127 13.35 -3.41 -9.97
C LEU A 127 14.80 -3.81 -9.65
N ASP A 128 15.79 -2.97 -9.98
CA ASP A 128 17.19 -3.18 -9.68
C ASP A 128 17.64 -2.63 -8.31
N SER A 129 16.71 -2.10 -7.55
CA SER A 129 16.98 -1.49 -6.25
C SER A 129 17.32 -2.53 -5.16
N PRO A 130 18.02 -2.12 -4.08
CA PRO A 130 18.30 -2.98 -2.95
C PRO A 130 17.03 -3.59 -2.32
N LEU A 131 15.95 -2.80 -2.19
CA LEU A 131 14.69 -3.30 -1.64
C LEU A 131 14.02 -4.34 -2.55
N ALA A 132 14.04 -4.12 -3.88
CA ALA A 132 13.50 -5.09 -4.83
C ALA A 132 14.28 -6.42 -4.80
N LYS A 133 15.62 -6.34 -4.82
CA LYS A 133 16.50 -7.52 -4.78
C LYS A 133 16.40 -8.33 -3.49
N ALA A 134 15.96 -7.70 -2.41
CA ALA A 134 15.80 -8.34 -1.11
C ALA A 134 14.42 -8.98 -0.90
N ALA A 135 13.44 -8.65 -1.74
CA ALA A 135 12.05 -9.05 -1.58
C ALA A 135 11.75 -10.47 -2.10
N ASP A 136 10.78 -11.14 -1.49
CA ASP A 136 10.16 -12.37 -2.00
C ASP A 136 9.20 -12.06 -3.17
N VAL A 137 8.59 -10.87 -3.13
CA VAL A 137 7.64 -10.38 -4.15
C VAL A 137 7.88 -8.90 -4.42
N VAL A 138 7.85 -8.52 -5.69
CA VAL A 138 7.98 -7.10 -6.10
C VAL A 138 6.77 -6.68 -6.92
N LEU A 139 6.11 -5.60 -6.49
CA LEU A 139 5.03 -4.96 -7.21
C LEU A 139 5.54 -3.67 -7.86
N MET A 140 5.35 -3.56 -9.16
CA MET A 140 5.82 -2.41 -9.94
C MET A 140 4.94 -1.18 -9.69
N GLN A 141 5.55 -0.08 -9.26
CA GLN A 141 4.91 1.24 -9.14
C GLN A 141 5.27 2.09 -10.35
N HIS A 142 4.58 1.89 -11.47
CA HIS A 142 4.83 2.67 -12.68
C HIS A 142 4.34 4.11 -12.53
N VAL A 143 5.18 5.09 -12.87
CA VAL A 143 4.86 6.52 -12.86
C VAL A 143 5.68 7.24 -13.93
N ASN A 144 5.00 7.84 -14.90
CA ASN A 144 5.64 8.60 -15.97
C ASN A 144 6.15 9.96 -15.47
N ARG A 145 5.31 10.69 -14.74
CA ARG A 145 5.65 11.98 -14.17
C ARG A 145 4.77 12.37 -13.00
N GLU A 146 5.28 13.26 -12.16
CA GLU A 146 4.50 13.93 -11.13
C GLU A 146 3.68 15.10 -11.71
N THR A 147 2.70 15.61 -10.96
CA THR A 147 1.79 16.65 -11.44
C THR A 147 2.45 18.03 -11.51
N ASP A 148 3.48 18.27 -10.70
CA ASP A 148 4.13 19.57 -10.65
C ASP A 148 5.08 19.81 -11.82
N LYS A 149 5.37 21.10 -12.09
CA LYS A 149 6.20 21.53 -13.23
C LYS A 149 7.66 21.07 -13.15
N TRP A 150 8.14 20.73 -11.94
CA TRP A 150 9.52 20.25 -11.72
C TRP A 150 9.61 18.72 -11.74
N ASN A 151 8.48 18.02 -11.80
CA ASN A 151 8.42 16.56 -11.73
C ASN A 151 9.08 16.01 -10.43
N ALA A 152 8.84 16.65 -9.31
CA ALA A 152 9.57 16.42 -8.06
C ALA A 152 8.70 16.11 -6.84
N GLN A 153 7.47 16.60 -6.82
CA GLN A 153 6.56 16.36 -5.70
C GLN A 153 5.94 14.97 -5.81
N GLY A 154 5.83 14.27 -4.69
CA GLY A 154 5.26 12.92 -4.65
C GLY A 154 3.74 12.90 -4.80
N THR A 155 3.20 13.31 -5.92
CA THR A 155 1.77 13.39 -6.25
C THR A 155 1.28 12.13 -6.98
N THR A 156 1.56 12.03 -8.27
CA THR A 156 1.19 10.87 -9.10
C THR A 156 1.76 9.57 -8.54
N SER A 157 2.98 9.59 -8.01
CA SER A 157 3.56 8.41 -7.34
C SER A 157 2.79 8.00 -6.08
N SER A 158 2.22 8.95 -5.34
CA SER A 158 1.35 8.64 -4.21
C SER A 158 0.03 8.03 -4.67
N THR A 159 -0.59 8.58 -5.70
CA THR A 159 -1.81 8.04 -6.28
C THR A 159 -1.59 6.61 -6.83
N ALA A 160 -0.49 6.38 -7.54
CA ALA A 160 -0.10 5.06 -8.03
C ALA A 160 0.07 4.03 -6.89
N LEU A 161 0.77 4.41 -5.81
CA LEU A 161 0.92 3.54 -4.63
C LEU A 161 -0.43 3.24 -3.97
N CYS A 162 -1.29 4.25 -3.84
CA CYS A 162 -2.63 4.10 -3.28
C CYS A 162 -3.47 3.10 -4.12
N MET A 163 -3.40 3.18 -5.44
CA MET A 163 -4.08 2.24 -6.35
C MET A 163 -3.61 0.80 -6.18
N ILE A 164 -2.30 0.56 -5.99
CA ILE A 164 -1.79 -0.77 -5.69
C ILE A 164 -2.38 -1.29 -4.38
N PHE A 165 -2.43 -0.47 -3.34
CA PHE A 165 -3.03 -0.86 -2.06
C PHE A 165 -4.53 -1.15 -2.15
N HIS A 166 -5.28 -0.35 -2.92
CA HIS A 166 -6.71 -0.61 -3.17
C HIS A 166 -6.92 -1.91 -3.96
N SER A 167 -6.07 -2.18 -4.95
CA SER A 167 -6.14 -3.42 -5.74
C SER A 167 -5.85 -4.66 -4.88
N LEU A 168 -4.86 -4.57 -3.97
CA LEU A 168 -4.58 -5.64 -3.01
C LEU A 168 -5.76 -5.87 -2.06
N GLN A 169 -6.38 -4.81 -1.54
CA GLN A 169 -7.57 -4.94 -0.69
C GLN A 169 -8.73 -5.60 -1.42
N ALA A 170 -9.02 -5.15 -2.66
CA ALA A 170 -10.11 -5.71 -3.46
C ALA A 170 -9.87 -7.21 -3.72
N ALA A 171 -8.65 -7.60 -4.10
CA ALA A 171 -8.31 -8.99 -4.34
C ALA A 171 -8.37 -9.83 -3.06
N LEU A 172 -7.95 -9.30 -1.92
CA LEU A 172 -8.01 -9.98 -0.62
C LEU A 172 -9.44 -10.20 -0.14
N ILE A 173 -10.36 -9.29 -0.40
CA ILE A 173 -11.79 -9.48 -0.09
C ILE A 173 -12.32 -10.71 -0.81
N GLU A 174 -12.04 -10.85 -2.10
CA GLU A 174 -12.46 -12.01 -2.90
C GLU A 174 -11.74 -13.29 -2.44
N GLU A 175 -10.41 -13.24 -2.28
CA GLU A 175 -9.60 -14.40 -1.92
C GLU A 175 -9.96 -14.99 -0.55
N THR A 176 -10.24 -14.12 0.44
CA THR A 176 -10.57 -14.55 1.80
C THR A 176 -12.07 -14.81 2.02
N GLY A 177 -12.90 -14.45 1.05
CA GLY A 177 -14.36 -14.53 1.19
C GLY A 177 -14.92 -13.57 2.27
N TYR A 178 -14.24 -12.43 2.51
CA TYR A 178 -14.65 -11.43 3.49
C TYR A 178 -16.01 -10.83 3.13
N LYS A 179 -16.90 -10.71 4.11
CA LYS A 179 -18.30 -10.34 3.89
C LYS A 179 -18.64 -8.97 4.47
N ALA A 180 -19.65 -8.32 3.88
CA ALA A 180 -20.14 -7.02 4.30
C ALA A 180 -20.62 -7.01 5.77
N GLU A 181 -21.15 -8.12 6.27
CA GLU A 181 -21.63 -8.26 7.65
C GLU A 181 -20.47 -8.18 8.66
N GLN A 182 -19.30 -8.73 8.30
CA GLN A 182 -18.09 -8.61 9.11
C GLN A 182 -17.63 -7.15 9.17
N PHE A 183 -17.67 -6.44 8.03
CA PHE A 183 -17.34 -5.02 7.99
C PHE A 183 -18.35 -4.18 8.78
N ALA A 184 -19.64 -4.46 8.69
CA ALA A 184 -20.67 -3.78 9.47
C ALA A 184 -20.43 -3.85 10.98
N LEU A 185 -19.94 -5.00 11.47
CA LEU A 185 -19.61 -5.23 12.88
C LEU A 185 -18.50 -4.30 13.37
N ILE A 186 -17.43 -4.15 12.60
CA ILE A 186 -16.24 -3.37 12.99
C ILE A 186 -16.31 -1.90 12.56
N HIS A 187 -17.32 -1.53 11.76
CA HIS A 187 -17.54 -0.18 11.28
C HIS A 187 -18.98 0.30 11.61
N PRO A 188 -19.36 0.41 12.90
CA PRO A 188 -20.74 0.78 13.28
C PRO A 188 -21.05 2.26 13.03
N GLY A 189 -20.04 3.12 12.91
CA GLY A 189 -20.19 4.57 12.80
C GLY A 189 -20.32 5.08 11.37
N GLY A 190 -20.91 6.29 11.22
CA GLY A 190 -21.03 7.00 9.96
C GLY A 190 -22.03 6.40 8.97
N ALA A 191 -22.22 7.09 7.83
CA ALA A 191 -23.23 6.72 6.82
C ALA A 191 -23.06 5.30 6.25
N VAL A 192 -21.82 4.80 6.16
CA VAL A 192 -21.55 3.43 5.68
C VAL A 192 -22.02 2.41 6.72
N GLY A 193 -21.67 2.60 7.99
CA GLY A 193 -22.09 1.73 9.08
C GLY A 193 -23.62 1.71 9.22
N GLU A 194 -24.27 2.86 9.19
CA GLU A 194 -25.74 2.96 9.20
C GLU A 194 -26.38 2.19 8.04
N ARG A 195 -25.85 2.33 6.82
CA ARG A 195 -26.37 1.63 5.64
C ARG A 195 -26.21 0.11 5.74
N LEU A 196 -25.09 -0.37 6.21
CA LEU A 196 -24.81 -1.80 6.33
C LEU A 196 -25.63 -2.45 7.45
N ASN A 197 -25.73 -1.78 8.60
CA ASN A 197 -26.52 -2.28 9.74
C ASN A 197 -28.03 -2.23 9.51
N LYS A 198 -28.55 -1.26 8.74
CA LYS A 198 -29.98 -1.25 8.35
C LYS A 198 -30.34 -2.44 7.47
N LYS A 199 -29.50 -2.84 6.53
CA LYS A 199 -29.74 -4.04 5.71
C LYS A 199 -29.73 -5.34 6.52
N ALA A 200 -29.02 -5.40 7.63
CA ALA A 200 -28.98 -6.57 8.52
C ALA A 200 -30.23 -6.70 9.41
N LEU A 201 -31.00 -5.62 9.56
CA LEU A 201 -32.27 -5.61 10.33
C LEU A 201 -33.50 -5.91 9.46
N ASP A 202 -33.37 -5.87 8.13
CA ASP A 202 -34.44 -6.09 7.17
C ASP A 202 -34.48 -7.56 6.64
N VAL A 203 -33.68 -8.48 7.23
CA VAL A 203 -33.62 -9.91 6.94
C VAL A 203 -34.00 -10.71 8.18
#